data_6a50d743b8aa426e72f0c5dc7a9a3aee
#
_entry.id   6a50d743b8aa426e72f0c5dc7a9a3aee
#
_cell.length_a   1.000
_cell.length_b   1.000
_cell.length_c   1.000
_cell.angle_alpha   90.00
_cell.angle_beta   90.00
_cell.angle_gamma   90.00
#
_symmetry.space_group_name_H-M   'P 1'
#
loop_
_entity.id
_entity.type
_entity.pdbx_description
1 polymer ?
#
loop_
_entity_poly.entity_id
_entity_poly.type
_entity_poly.pdbx_seq_one_letter_code
_entity_poly.pdbx_strand_id
1 'polypeptide(L)'
;MHTVVERELELKLVLSPERSVPVPARLTYRGDDAYAVHITFHIGSEQPVHWTFARELLVEGVFRACGEGDVRVWPTKDGGRSVIHIALSSPDGDALLEAPSAQLSAWLERTLRAVPPGTESEHLGFEAGLAELLAPAPADGLHGRGPSPALGGDGTRPAEESKDGEA
;
A
#
# COMPACT_ATOMS: atom_id res chain seq x y z
N MET A 1 14.02 -1.38 17.89
CA MET A 1 14.36 -0.10 17.24
C MET A 1 14.27 -0.26 15.75
N HIS A 2 13.61 0.65 15.09
CA HIS A 2 13.34 0.52 13.67
C HIS A 2 14.04 1.61 12.89
N THR A 3 14.58 1.22 11.76
CA THR A 3 15.09 2.21 10.82
C THR A 3 13.93 2.81 10.06
N VAL A 4 13.92 4.11 9.91
CA VAL A 4 12.93 4.80 9.11
C VAL A 4 13.67 5.70 8.14
N VAL A 5 13.36 5.58 6.86
CA VAL A 5 13.96 6.40 5.81
C VAL A 5 12.83 7.19 5.16
N GLU A 6 12.82 8.47 5.38
CA GLU A 6 11.75 9.34 4.88
C GLU A 6 12.33 10.41 3.98
N ARG A 7 11.51 10.83 3.04
CA ARG A 7 11.85 11.98 2.22
C ARG A 7 10.57 12.64 1.75
N GLU A 8 10.54 13.96 1.85
CA GLU A 8 9.47 14.73 1.26
C GLU A 8 9.94 15.22 -0.08
N LEU A 9 9.07 15.09 -1.07
CA LEU A 9 9.37 15.62 -2.39
C LEU A 9 8.07 15.97 -3.08
N GLU A 10 8.21 16.74 -4.15
CA GLU A 10 7.06 17.12 -4.93
C GLU A 10 6.91 16.14 -6.08
N LEU A 11 5.76 15.50 -6.13
CA LEU A 11 5.37 14.69 -7.28
C LEU A 11 4.49 15.53 -8.17
N LYS A 12 4.20 15.02 -9.35
CA LYS A 12 3.21 15.64 -10.21
C LYS A 12 2.09 14.67 -10.46
N LEU A 13 0.87 15.14 -10.32
CA LEU A 13 -0.29 14.37 -10.72
C LEU A 13 -0.58 14.70 -12.17
N VAL A 14 -0.46 13.71 -13.03
CA VAL A 14 -0.60 13.91 -14.47
C VAL A 14 -2.08 13.81 -14.81
N LEU A 15 -2.66 14.91 -15.26
CA LEU A 15 -4.08 14.96 -15.60
C LEU A 15 -4.32 14.66 -17.07
N SER A 16 -3.39 15.05 -17.92
CA SER A 16 -3.44 14.79 -19.34
C SER A 16 -2.01 14.92 -19.87
N PRO A 17 -1.78 14.56 -21.13
CA PRO A 17 -0.43 14.69 -21.66
C PRO A 17 0.15 16.09 -21.53
N GLU A 18 -0.70 17.11 -21.48
CA GLU A 18 -0.23 18.49 -21.42
C GLU A 18 -0.40 19.13 -20.06
N ARG A 19 -1.06 18.44 -19.09
CA ARG A 19 -1.37 19.07 -17.83
C ARG A 19 -0.98 18.17 -16.67
N SER A 20 -0.27 18.76 -15.73
CA SER A 20 0.02 18.09 -14.46
C SER A 20 -0.01 19.16 -13.37
N VAL A 21 -0.24 18.70 -12.14
CA VAL A 21 -0.25 19.61 -11.00
C VAL A 21 0.72 19.08 -9.97
N PRO A 22 1.43 19.97 -9.27
CA PRO A 22 2.34 19.52 -8.23
C PRO A 22 1.56 19.00 -7.03
N VAL A 23 2.08 17.94 -6.46
CA VAL A 23 1.46 17.27 -5.31
C VAL A 23 2.54 17.01 -4.28
N PRO A 24 2.46 17.66 -3.10
CA PRO A 24 3.43 17.36 -2.05
C PRO A 24 3.27 15.91 -1.59
N ALA A 25 4.36 15.23 -1.41
CA ALA A 25 4.33 13.83 -1.05
C ALA A 25 5.43 13.50 -0.07
N ARG A 26 5.21 12.42 0.67
CA ARG A 26 6.21 11.88 1.58
C ARG A 26 6.40 10.42 1.25
N LEU A 27 7.65 10.04 1.09
CA LEU A 27 8.02 8.64 0.91
C LEU A 27 8.54 8.13 2.24
N THR A 28 8.07 6.96 2.65
CA THR A 28 8.47 6.39 3.93
C THR A 28 8.80 4.93 3.74
N TYR A 29 9.92 4.52 4.32
CA TYR A 29 10.33 3.13 4.36
C TYR A 29 10.69 2.80 5.80
N ARG A 30 10.17 1.69 6.30
CA ARG A 30 10.39 1.29 7.68
C ARG A 30 11.01 -0.10 7.72
N GLY A 31 12.04 -0.24 8.56
CA GLY A 31 12.71 -1.52 8.69
C GLY A 31 11.81 -2.61 9.26
N ASP A 32 10.80 -2.23 10.06
CA ASP A 32 9.87 -3.22 10.59
C ASP A 32 8.76 -3.58 9.59
N ASP A 33 8.80 -2.99 8.41
CA ASP A 33 7.88 -3.33 7.33
C ASP A 33 8.72 -3.36 6.06
N ALA A 34 9.73 -4.20 6.06
CA ALA A 34 10.88 -4.09 5.17
C ALA A 34 10.58 -4.38 3.71
N TYR A 35 9.44 -5.03 3.42
CA TYR A 35 9.10 -5.30 2.04
C TYR A 35 8.32 -4.18 1.38
N ALA A 36 7.82 -3.22 2.15
CA ALA A 36 6.89 -2.23 1.64
C ALA A 36 7.48 -0.84 1.62
N VAL A 37 6.96 -0.03 0.72
CA VAL A 37 7.18 1.40 0.75
C VAL A 37 5.82 2.07 0.87
N HIS A 38 5.82 3.26 1.44
CA HIS A 38 4.61 4.01 1.70
C HIS A 38 4.72 5.38 1.06
N ILE A 39 3.68 5.77 0.35
CA ILE A 39 3.60 7.11 -0.22
C ILE A 39 2.37 7.78 0.36
N THR A 40 2.55 8.97 0.89
CA THR A 40 1.46 9.77 1.40
C THR A 40 1.46 11.08 0.61
N PHE A 41 0.31 11.46 0.07
CA PHE A 41 0.25 12.70 -0.69
C PHE A 41 -1.14 13.31 -0.55
N HIS A 42 -1.23 14.58 -0.92
CA HIS A 42 -2.46 15.35 -0.79
C HIS A 42 -2.90 15.83 -2.17
N ILE A 43 -4.12 15.50 -2.53
CA ILE A 43 -4.70 15.96 -3.78
C ILE A 43 -5.90 16.82 -3.45
N GLY A 44 -5.63 18.11 -3.22
CA GLY A 44 -6.67 19.10 -3.09
C GLY A 44 -7.73 18.84 -2.04
N SER A 45 -7.51 17.91 -1.15
CA SER A 45 -8.46 17.61 -0.11
C SER A 45 -7.75 17.67 1.23
N GLU A 46 -8.54 17.70 2.27
CA GLU A 46 -7.97 17.78 3.60
C GLU A 46 -7.36 16.46 4.04
N GLN A 47 -7.79 15.37 3.43
CA GLN A 47 -7.32 14.07 3.86
C GLN A 47 -6.21 13.59 2.95
N PRO A 48 -5.13 13.10 3.53
CA PRO A 48 -4.06 12.56 2.70
C PRO A 48 -4.46 11.24 2.08
N VAL A 49 -3.84 10.93 0.97
CA VAL A 49 -3.99 9.64 0.29
C VAL A 49 -2.76 8.83 0.62
N HIS A 50 -2.98 7.59 1.04
CA HIS A 50 -1.89 6.69 1.41
C HIS A 50 -1.87 5.50 0.48
N TRP A 51 -0.68 5.16 -0.01
CA TRP A 51 -0.48 3.97 -0.79
C TRP A 51 0.67 3.18 -0.23
N THR A 52 0.51 1.87 -0.21
CA THR A 52 1.53 0.95 0.26
C THR A 52 1.72 -0.10 -0.81
N PHE A 53 2.96 -0.32 -1.22
CA PHE A 53 3.24 -1.36 -2.20
C PHE A 53 4.66 -1.85 -2.02
N ALA A 54 5.01 -2.90 -2.74
CA ALA A 54 6.29 -3.56 -2.53
C ALA A 54 7.44 -2.66 -2.94
N ARG A 55 8.48 -2.62 -2.10
CA ARG A 55 9.72 -1.91 -2.43
C ARG A 55 10.30 -2.41 -3.75
N GLU A 56 10.13 -3.71 -4.01
CA GLU A 56 10.65 -4.32 -5.22
C GLU A 56 10.08 -3.68 -6.48
N LEU A 57 8.84 -3.19 -6.43
CA LEU A 57 8.26 -2.51 -7.57
C LEU A 57 9.04 -1.26 -7.95
N LEU A 58 9.50 -0.52 -6.95
CA LEU A 58 10.33 0.65 -7.23
C LEU A 58 11.72 0.26 -7.67
N VAL A 59 12.30 -0.77 -7.02
CA VAL A 59 13.64 -1.21 -7.38
C VAL A 59 13.68 -1.61 -8.85
N GLU A 60 12.67 -2.33 -9.32
CA GLU A 60 12.61 -2.70 -10.73
C GLU A 60 12.14 -1.51 -11.58
N GLY A 61 11.15 -0.78 -11.08
CA GLY A 61 10.48 0.23 -11.88
C GLY A 61 11.32 1.43 -12.23
N VAL A 62 12.40 1.69 -11.48
CA VAL A 62 13.28 2.79 -11.87
C VAL A 62 14.15 2.42 -13.07
N PHE A 63 14.18 1.15 -13.46
CA PHE A 63 14.94 0.70 -14.61
C PHE A 63 14.07 0.24 -15.76
N ARG A 64 12.89 -0.33 -15.49
CA ARG A 64 12.04 -0.86 -16.54
C ARG A 64 10.60 -0.93 -16.01
N ALA A 65 9.66 -1.05 -16.93
CA ALA A 65 8.26 -1.15 -16.54
C ALA A 65 8.05 -2.38 -15.66
N CYS A 66 7.35 -2.19 -14.55
CA CYS A 66 7.16 -3.24 -13.57
C CYS A 66 5.80 -3.08 -12.92
N GLY A 67 5.17 -4.22 -12.57
CA GLY A 67 3.89 -4.23 -11.89
C GLY A 67 2.76 -4.59 -12.81
N GLU A 68 1.80 -5.39 -12.32
CA GLU A 68 0.66 -5.81 -13.11
C GLU A 68 -0.66 -5.59 -12.41
N GLY A 69 -0.61 -5.14 -11.17
CA GLY A 69 -1.82 -4.96 -10.41
C GLY A 69 -2.19 -3.50 -10.27
N ASP A 70 -2.52 -3.13 -9.05
CA ASP A 70 -2.99 -1.79 -8.77
C ASP A 70 -1.90 -0.75 -8.82
N VAL A 71 -0.64 -1.16 -8.82
CA VAL A 71 0.48 -0.24 -8.87
C VAL A 71 1.41 -0.68 -9.98
N ARG A 72 1.71 0.24 -10.88
CA ARG A 72 2.66 0.00 -11.97
C ARG A 72 3.65 1.14 -11.99
N VAL A 73 4.91 0.82 -12.26
CA VAL A 73 5.99 1.79 -12.17
C VAL A 73 6.85 1.64 -13.43
N TRP A 74 7.21 2.76 -14.05
CA TRP A 74 8.11 2.69 -15.21
C TRP A 74 8.87 4.00 -15.36
N PRO A 75 10.09 3.93 -15.92
CA PRO A 75 10.86 5.13 -16.20
C PRO A 75 10.43 5.73 -17.53
N THR A 76 10.52 7.03 -17.63
CA THR A 76 10.24 7.70 -18.89
C THR A 76 10.94 9.04 -18.90
N LYS A 77 10.70 9.80 -19.95
CA LYS A 77 11.26 11.15 -20.10
C LYS A 77 10.14 12.14 -20.21
N ASP A 78 10.31 13.27 -19.56
CA ASP A 78 9.36 14.36 -19.63
C ASP A 78 10.17 15.61 -19.95
N GLY A 79 10.06 16.12 -21.17
CA GLY A 79 10.82 17.28 -21.57
C GLY A 79 12.32 17.07 -21.48
N GLY A 80 12.77 15.84 -21.76
CA GLY A 80 14.19 15.53 -21.70
C GLY A 80 14.69 15.13 -20.32
N ARG A 81 13.85 15.23 -19.30
CA ARG A 81 14.24 14.90 -17.94
C ARG A 81 13.78 13.49 -17.60
N SER A 82 14.61 12.78 -16.86
CA SER A 82 14.27 11.42 -16.45
C SER A 82 13.29 11.48 -15.29
N VAL A 83 12.17 10.80 -15.44
CA VAL A 83 11.15 10.73 -14.41
C VAL A 83 10.69 9.30 -14.28
N ILE A 84 10.05 9.01 -13.16
CA ILE A 84 9.45 7.71 -12.89
C ILE A 84 7.95 7.92 -12.80
N HIS A 85 7.21 7.19 -13.60
CA HIS A 85 5.75 7.21 -13.52
C HIS A 85 5.27 6.11 -12.59
N ILE A 86 4.32 6.45 -11.74
CA ILE A 86 3.71 5.51 -10.80
C ILE A 86 2.21 5.59 -11.05
N ALA A 87 1.66 4.54 -11.60
CA ALA A 87 0.22 4.47 -11.88
C ALA A 87 -0.45 3.73 -10.74
N LEU A 88 -1.44 4.37 -10.16
CA LEU A 88 -2.20 3.83 -9.04
C LEU A 88 -3.63 3.63 -9.48
N SER A 89 -4.18 2.47 -9.17
CA SER A 89 -5.54 2.14 -9.57
C SER A 89 -6.31 1.64 -8.35
N SER A 90 -7.49 2.19 -8.14
CA SER A 90 -8.33 1.77 -7.02
C SER A 90 -9.78 1.82 -7.47
N PRO A 91 -10.70 1.21 -6.70
CA PRO A 91 -12.12 1.33 -7.03
C PRO A 91 -12.61 2.76 -7.09
N ASP A 92 -11.94 3.68 -6.37
CA ASP A 92 -12.35 5.08 -6.36
C ASP A 92 -11.79 5.86 -7.54
N GLY A 93 -10.90 5.27 -8.32
CA GLY A 93 -10.34 5.96 -9.47
C GLY A 93 -8.87 5.67 -9.63
N ASP A 94 -8.33 6.24 -10.70
CA ASP A 94 -6.93 6.03 -11.07
C ASP A 94 -6.16 7.34 -10.92
N ALA A 95 -4.87 7.21 -10.65
CA ALA A 95 -3.99 8.36 -10.60
C ALA A 95 -2.67 8.00 -11.26
N LEU A 96 -2.09 8.96 -11.96
CA LEU A 96 -0.76 8.78 -12.53
C LEU A 96 0.14 9.84 -11.91
N LEU A 97 1.14 9.38 -11.19
CA LEU A 97 2.08 10.27 -10.52
C LEU A 97 3.41 10.24 -11.27
N GLU A 98 4.08 11.38 -11.23
CA GLU A 98 5.38 11.49 -11.84
C GLU A 98 6.36 11.95 -10.78
N ALA A 99 7.45 11.22 -10.61
CA ALA A 99 8.48 11.53 -9.63
C ALA A 99 9.79 11.83 -10.33
N PRO A 100 10.55 12.80 -9.83
CA PRO A 100 11.89 13.02 -10.40
C PRO A 100 12.76 11.81 -10.14
N SER A 101 13.36 11.30 -11.20
CA SER A 101 14.09 10.04 -11.13
C SER A 101 15.23 10.11 -10.14
N ALA A 102 16.01 11.18 -10.17
CA ALA A 102 17.19 11.28 -9.32
C ALA A 102 16.83 11.29 -7.85
N GLN A 103 15.79 12.04 -7.48
CA GLN A 103 15.40 12.13 -6.08
C GLN A 103 14.79 10.84 -5.57
N LEU A 104 13.97 10.21 -6.40
CA LEU A 104 13.37 8.94 -6.02
C LEU A 104 14.44 7.87 -5.87
N SER A 105 15.37 7.82 -6.82
CA SER A 105 16.45 6.82 -6.77
C SER A 105 17.35 7.04 -5.57
N ALA A 106 17.63 8.28 -5.23
CA ALA A 106 18.49 8.56 -4.08
C ALA A 106 17.82 8.09 -2.78
N TRP A 107 16.53 8.33 -2.64
CA TRP A 107 15.80 7.85 -1.48
C TRP A 107 15.78 6.32 -1.46
N LEU A 108 15.51 5.72 -2.62
CA LEU A 108 15.45 4.27 -2.71
C LEU A 108 16.78 3.63 -2.32
N GLU A 109 17.90 4.22 -2.76
CA GLU A 109 19.20 3.71 -2.38
C GLU A 109 19.40 3.76 -0.88
N ARG A 110 18.90 4.80 -0.22
CA ARG A 110 18.99 4.86 1.23
C ARG A 110 18.23 3.71 1.87
N THR A 111 17.07 3.35 1.33
CA THR A 111 16.33 2.21 1.88
C THR A 111 17.10 0.90 1.65
N LEU A 112 17.77 0.79 0.51
CA LEU A 112 18.52 -0.41 0.19
C LEU A 112 19.78 -0.54 1.04
N ARG A 113 20.33 0.56 1.49
CA ARG A 113 21.45 0.52 2.42
C ARG A 113 20.97 0.19 3.82
N ALA A 114 19.80 0.71 4.21
CA ALA A 114 19.26 0.43 5.53
C ALA A 114 18.88 -1.04 5.67
N VAL A 115 18.25 -1.58 4.63
CA VAL A 115 17.86 -3.00 4.60
C VAL A 115 18.23 -3.52 3.24
N PRO A 116 19.39 -4.16 3.10
CA PRO A 116 19.84 -4.64 1.79
C PRO A 116 18.84 -5.63 1.20
N PRO A 117 18.74 -5.65 -0.14
CA PRO A 117 17.82 -6.58 -0.78
C PRO A 117 18.18 -8.03 -0.41
N GLY A 118 17.14 -8.79 -0.15
CA GLY A 118 17.33 -10.17 0.27
C GLY A 118 17.43 -10.36 1.76
N THR A 119 17.54 -9.28 2.53
CA THR A 119 17.63 -9.37 3.97
C THR A 119 16.36 -8.85 4.65
N GLU A 120 15.34 -8.55 3.86
CA GLU A 120 14.10 -8.01 4.42
C GLU A 120 13.50 -8.93 5.47
N SER A 121 13.53 -10.23 5.19
CA SER A 121 12.96 -11.18 6.12
C SER A 121 13.72 -11.25 7.43
N GLU A 122 14.98 -10.89 7.43
CA GLU A 122 15.75 -10.88 8.67
C GLU A 122 15.24 -9.83 9.62
N HIS A 123 14.79 -8.70 9.08
CA HIS A 123 14.23 -7.63 9.91
C HIS A 123 12.81 -7.96 10.35
N LEU A 124 11.97 -8.35 9.40
CA LEU A 124 10.60 -8.72 9.72
C LEU A 124 10.55 -10.02 10.48
N GLY A 125 11.36 -10.98 10.06
CA GLY A 125 11.32 -12.30 10.64
C GLY A 125 11.65 -12.32 12.10
N PHE A 126 12.60 -11.51 12.50
CA PHE A 126 12.93 -11.42 13.91
C PHE A 126 11.74 -10.94 14.72
N GLU A 127 11.15 -9.85 14.28
CA GLU A 127 10.01 -9.28 14.99
C GLU A 127 8.81 -10.22 14.92
N ALA A 128 8.51 -10.71 13.73
CA ALA A 128 7.35 -11.56 13.55
C ALA A 128 7.54 -12.90 14.26
N GLY A 129 8.73 -13.45 14.18
CA GLY A 129 8.99 -14.71 14.85
C GLY A 129 8.87 -14.57 16.34
N LEU A 130 9.36 -13.47 16.88
CA LEU A 130 9.25 -13.23 18.30
C LEU A 130 7.80 -13.09 18.72
N ALA A 131 7.03 -12.37 17.92
CA ALA A 131 5.61 -12.19 18.21
C ALA A 131 4.88 -13.51 18.17
N GLU A 132 5.22 -14.36 17.21
CA GLU A 132 4.58 -15.68 17.12
C GLU A 132 4.92 -16.56 18.30
N LEU A 133 6.15 -16.49 18.75
CA LEU A 133 6.54 -17.30 19.90
C LEU A 133 5.86 -16.84 21.17
N LEU A 134 5.61 -15.56 21.29
CA LEU A 134 5.04 -15.02 22.50
C LEU A 134 3.52 -14.97 22.46
N ALA A 135 2.93 -14.91 21.27
CA ALA A 135 1.49 -14.79 21.14
C ALA A 135 0.88 -16.18 21.17
N PRO A 136 -0.16 -16.36 21.95
CA PRO A 136 -0.92 -17.61 21.80
C PRO A 136 -1.57 -17.56 20.45
N ALA A 137 -1.77 -18.66 20.02
CA ALA A 137 -2.26 -18.78 18.71
C ALA A 137 -3.32 -17.85 18.37
N PRO A 138 -3.37 -17.37 18.06
CA PRO A 138 -4.21 -16.51 17.81
C PRO A 138 -5.38 -16.77 17.11
N ALA A 139 -4.89 -16.80 17.59
CA ALA A 139 -5.51 -16.83 17.27
C ALA A 139 -6.21 -16.83 16.65
N ASP A 140 -6.00 -16.91 16.71
CA ASP A 140 -6.52 -16.91 16.11
C ASP A 140 -7.38 -17.12 15.66
N GLY A 141 -7.44 -17.16 15.79
CA GLY A 141 -8.16 -17.29 15.41
C GLY A 141 -8.94 -17.29 15.09
N LEU A 142 -9.04 -17.20 15.28
CA LEU A 142 -9.66 -17.16 15.02
C LEU A 142 -10.60 -17.07 14.65
N HIS A 143 -10.59 -16.98 14.67
CA HIS A 143 -11.28 -16.82 14.29
C HIS A 143 -12.24 -16.91 13.95
N GLY A 144 -12.27 -16.92 14.02
CA GLY A 144 -13.04 -17.04 13.81
C GLY A 144 -13.85 -16.98 13.46
N ARG A 145 -14.16 -16.96 13.38
CA ARG A 145 -14.86 -17.01 12.93
C ARG A 145 -15.86 -17.01 12.85
N GLY A 146 -16.02 -16.86 12.87
CA GLY A 146 -16.84 -16.89 12.76
C GLY A 146 -17.83 -16.95 12.59
N PRO A 147 -18.28 -16.97 12.47
CA PRO A 147 -19.24 -16.89 12.18
C PRO A 147 -20.34 -17.26 12.44
N SER A 148 -20.39 -17.27 12.53
CA SER A 148 -21.17 -17.61 12.60
C SER A 148 -22.14 -17.60 12.73
N PRO A 149 -22.53 -17.54 12.65
CA PRO A 149 -23.41 -17.52 12.65
C PRO A 149 -24.49 -17.73 12.71
N ALA A 150 -24.48 -17.68 12.65
CA ALA A 150 -25.27 -17.89 12.61
C ALA A 150 -26.18 -18.08 12.80
N LEU A 151 -26.38 -18.11 12.89
CA LEU A 151 -27.14 -18.29 12.94
C LEU A 151 -28.14 -18.26 13.00
N GLY A 152 -28.20 -18.14 12.91
CA GLY A 152 -29.10 -18.08 12.92
C GLY A 152 -30.05 -18.21 13.04
N GLY A 153 -30.31 -18.21 13.04
CA GLY A 153 -31.21 -18.22 13.00
C GLY A 153 -32.11 -18.31 13.13
N ASP A 154 -32.33 -18.32 13.16
CA ASP A 154 -33.09 -18.39 13.04
C ASP A 154 -34.13 -18.40 13.04
N GLY A 155 -34.20 -18.37 12.94
CA GLY A 155 -35.05 -18.29 12.85
C GLY A 155 -36.06 -18.38 12.84
N THR A 156 -36.31 -18.41 12.89
CA THR A 156 -37.07 -18.46 12.76
C THR A 156 -38.20 -18.31 12.95
N ARG A 157 -38.53 -18.28 12.96
CA ARG A 157 -39.40 -18.15 12.91
C ARG A 157 -40.48 -18.07 12.68
N PRO A 158 -40.91 -18.14 12.83
CA PRO A 158 -41.80 -18.02 12.57
C PRO A 158 -42.91 -17.91 12.58
N ALA A 159 -43.08 -17.97 12.50
CA ALA A 159 -43.95 -17.85 12.35
C ALA A 159 -44.98 -17.73 12.44
N GLU A 160 -45.22 -17.71 12.48
CA GLU A 160 -46.03 -17.60 12.34
C GLU A 160 -47.10 -17.39 12.31
N GLU A 161 -47.40 -17.39 12.36
CA GLU A 161 -48.19 -17.24 12.20
C GLU A 161 -49.27 -17.04 11.99
N SER A 162 -49.54 -17.18 11.94
CA SER A 162 -50.39 -16.97 11.62
C SER A 162 -51.48 -16.89 11.63
N LYS A 163 -52.01 -16.93 11.64
CA LYS A 163 -52.84 -16.85 11.43
C LYS A 163 -53.91 -16.66 11.34
N ASP A 164 -54.03 -16.73 11.37
CA ASP A 164 -54.84 -16.54 11.20
C ASP A 164 -55.81 -16.22 11.05
N GLY A 165 -55.91 -16.16 10.89
CA GLY A 165 -56.74 -15.77 10.63
C GLY A 165 -57.80 -15.84 10.52
N GLU A 166 -58.41 -15.93 10.62
CA GLU A 166 -59.35 -15.92 10.40
C GLU A 166 -60.33 -15.48 10.38
N ALA A 167 -60.47 -15.49 10.27
CA ALA A 167 -61.40 -15.09 10.14
C ALA A 167 -62.19 -14.78 9.91
#